data_640d95c7d0dfafdfaf59baa44eb79ace
#
_entry.id   640d95c7d0dfafdfaf59baa44eb79ace
#
_cell.length_a   1.000
_cell.length_b   1.000
_cell.length_c   1.000
_cell.angle_alpha   90.00
_cell.angle_beta   90.00
_cell.angle_gamma   90.00
#
_symmetry.space_group_name_H-M   'P 1'
#
loop_
_entity.id
_entity.type
_entity.pdbx_description
1 polymer ?
#
loop_
_entity_poly.entity_id
_entity_poly.type
_entity_poly.pdbx_seq_one_letter_code
_entity_poly.pdbx_strand_id
1 'polypeptide(L)'
;IVTLFFSLHPAQVESVTYIAGRRDLLFSLFAIASMLLYIKYKTKEKSSLYWLSIGCFLLSLLSKTQALLFPFLLFVVDYFLNLKVITRKNIVEKIPYFILMIVFGIVAVSVKQASPEFKITDEALEFPFFYRVLFGLWGYVLYIYQVLVPNHLSLIHPYPNAFPGYGYLGVVLACGVLYWCYWLFKHNKKTTLFGVLFFSINLVLMLQFFPNSYGLLNDHYLYLPILGIGILIAHYVLSLNPKYRKVALGFIGIYITVLTVSTINRIEVFSNPITVNTDVIEKYPDSYVAYNNRGSAFYKKNDLEHALQDYNQAIELFPKSAYSLNNRSVIYLTIGKFDLAMADLNKAISIKPDYADAYSNRAIT
;
A
#
# COMPACT_ATOMS: atom_id res chain seq x y z
N ILE A 1 1.55 -21.88 10.41
CA ILE A 1 1.16 -20.59 10.99
C ILE A 1 1.35 -19.49 9.95
N VAL A 2 2.58 -19.19 9.51
CA VAL A 2 2.87 -18.07 8.58
C VAL A 2 1.99 -18.13 7.34
N THR A 3 1.91 -19.26 6.66
CA THR A 3 1.13 -19.44 5.42
C THR A 3 -0.36 -19.17 5.65
N LEU A 4 -0.95 -19.76 6.70
CA LEU A 4 -2.36 -19.57 7.01
C LEU A 4 -2.66 -18.12 7.41
N PHE A 5 -1.80 -17.52 8.23
CA PHE A 5 -1.93 -16.11 8.60
C PHE A 5 -1.87 -15.20 7.38
N PHE A 6 -0.92 -15.43 6.47
CA PHE A 6 -0.79 -14.68 5.23
C PHE A 6 -2.00 -14.86 4.32
N SER A 7 -2.39 -16.12 4.04
CA SER A 7 -3.42 -16.41 3.04
C SER A 7 -4.84 -16.05 3.48
N LEU A 8 -5.10 -16.10 4.78
CA LEU A 8 -6.44 -15.90 5.35
C LEU A 8 -6.62 -14.53 6.00
N HIS A 9 -5.66 -13.62 5.83
CA HIS A 9 -5.76 -12.28 6.37
C HIS A 9 -6.57 -11.37 5.44
N PRO A 10 -7.59 -10.64 5.94
CA PRO A 10 -8.49 -9.83 5.08
C PRO A 10 -7.80 -8.67 4.36
N ALA A 11 -6.63 -8.19 4.82
CA ALA A 11 -5.82 -7.20 4.11
C ALA A 11 -5.29 -7.70 2.74
N GLN A 12 -5.33 -9.02 2.48
CA GLN A 12 -4.91 -9.60 1.21
C GLN A 12 -5.98 -9.50 0.12
N VAL A 13 -7.25 -9.31 0.52
CA VAL A 13 -8.40 -9.36 -0.39
C VAL A 13 -8.28 -8.34 -1.51
N GLU A 14 -7.91 -7.09 -1.20
CA GLU A 14 -7.73 -6.04 -2.20
C GLU A 14 -6.75 -6.44 -3.29
N SER A 15 -5.56 -6.94 -2.90
CA SER A 15 -4.51 -7.33 -3.85
C SER A 15 -4.91 -8.52 -4.73
N VAL A 16 -5.78 -9.40 -4.24
CA VAL A 16 -6.19 -10.63 -4.95
C VAL A 16 -7.41 -10.39 -5.83
N THR A 17 -8.41 -9.64 -5.34
CA THR A 17 -9.69 -9.45 -6.03
C THR A 17 -9.67 -8.28 -7.01
N TYR A 18 -8.92 -7.23 -6.71
CA TYR A 18 -8.86 -6.04 -7.54
C TYR A 18 -7.84 -6.20 -8.68
N ILE A 19 -8.25 -5.93 -9.92
CA ILE A 19 -7.41 -6.15 -11.11
C ILE A 19 -6.07 -5.39 -11.01
N ALA A 20 -6.07 -4.16 -10.51
CA ALA A 20 -4.86 -3.37 -10.30
C ALA A 20 -3.94 -3.98 -9.23
N GLY A 21 -4.47 -4.76 -8.30
CA GLY A 21 -3.72 -5.47 -7.25
C GLY A 21 -2.83 -6.60 -7.77
N ARG A 22 -3.01 -7.06 -9.02
CA ARG A 22 -2.13 -8.08 -9.63
C ARG A 22 -0.66 -7.70 -9.60
N ARG A 23 -0.35 -6.40 -9.60
CA ARG A 23 1.01 -5.88 -9.43
C ARG A 23 1.62 -6.25 -8.09
N ASP A 24 0.80 -6.31 -7.03
CA ASP A 24 1.25 -6.70 -5.68
C ASP A 24 1.59 -8.19 -5.63
N LEU A 25 0.81 -9.02 -6.30
CA LEU A 25 1.05 -10.46 -6.42
C LEU A 25 2.36 -10.73 -7.15
N LEU A 26 2.56 -10.14 -8.33
CA LEU A 26 3.76 -10.32 -9.15
C LEU A 26 5.01 -9.80 -8.45
N PHE A 27 4.94 -8.59 -7.91
CA PHE A 27 6.02 -8.01 -7.12
C PHE A 27 6.45 -8.93 -5.98
N SER A 28 5.49 -9.41 -5.19
CA SER A 28 5.76 -10.25 -4.02
C SER A 28 6.30 -11.62 -4.42
N LEU A 29 5.74 -12.24 -5.45
CA LEU A 29 6.22 -13.52 -6.00
C LEU A 29 7.69 -13.41 -6.40
N PHE A 30 8.04 -12.42 -7.20
CA PHE A 30 9.39 -12.25 -7.70
C PHE A 30 10.36 -11.77 -6.61
N ALA A 31 9.93 -10.95 -5.65
CA ALA A 31 10.75 -10.57 -4.50
C ALA A 31 11.09 -11.77 -3.61
N ILE A 32 10.09 -12.62 -3.29
CA ILE A 32 10.31 -13.83 -2.51
C ILE A 32 11.19 -14.81 -3.29
N ALA A 33 10.94 -15.02 -4.59
CA ALA A 33 11.75 -15.89 -5.43
C ALA A 33 13.21 -15.40 -5.47
N SER A 34 13.44 -14.11 -5.66
CA SER A 34 14.78 -13.51 -5.62
C SER A 34 15.48 -13.77 -4.29
N MET A 35 14.79 -13.54 -3.16
CA MET A 35 15.35 -13.78 -1.83
C MET A 35 15.70 -15.25 -1.61
N LEU A 36 14.82 -16.17 -1.98
CA LEU A 36 15.08 -17.62 -1.84
C LEU A 36 16.24 -18.11 -2.73
N LEU A 37 16.34 -17.58 -3.95
CA LEU A 37 17.46 -17.87 -4.85
C LEU A 37 18.78 -17.30 -4.31
N TYR A 38 18.75 -16.11 -3.72
CA TYR A 38 19.91 -15.53 -3.05
C TYR A 38 20.35 -16.38 -1.85
N ILE A 39 19.42 -16.83 -1.00
CA ILE A 39 19.70 -17.75 0.12
C ILE A 39 20.34 -19.04 -0.39
N LYS A 40 19.76 -19.64 -1.45
CA LYS A 40 20.32 -20.84 -2.08
C LYS A 40 21.71 -20.60 -2.67
N TYR A 41 21.94 -19.43 -3.28
CA TYR A 41 23.28 -19.04 -3.73
C TYR A 41 24.27 -19.00 -2.58
N LYS A 42 23.92 -18.36 -1.46
CA LYS A 42 24.81 -18.24 -0.28
C LYS A 42 25.10 -19.60 0.37
N THR A 43 24.25 -20.60 0.20
CA THR A 43 24.44 -21.95 0.77
C THR A 43 25.10 -22.93 -0.19
N LYS A 44 24.88 -22.80 -1.51
CA LYS A 44 25.36 -23.74 -2.54
C LYS A 44 26.48 -23.19 -3.42
N GLU A 45 26.78 -21.90 -3.32
CA GLU A 45 27.78 -21.14 -4.10
C GLU A 45 27.66 -21.28 -5.64
N LYS A 46 26.46 -21.60 -6.16
CA LYS A 46 26.22 -21.72 -7.60
C LYS A 46 25.91 -20.37 -8.23
N SER A 47 26.77 -19.88 -9.13
CA SER A 47 26.62 -18.57 -9.80
C SER A 47 25.30 -18.44 -10.57
N SER A 48 24.74 -19.52 -11.11
CA SER A 48 23.44 -19.47 -11.79
C SER A 48 22.30 -19.02 -10.86
N LEU A 49 22.32 -19.42 -9.59
CA LEU A 49 21.33 -19.00 -8.60
C LEU A 49 21.41 -17.51 -8.29
N TYR A 50 22.63 -16.96 -8.30
CA TYR A 50 22.86 -15.54 -8.12
C TYR A 50 22.25 -14.73 -9.27
N TRP A 51 22.54 -15.08 -10.52
CA TRP A 51 22.00 -14.37 -11.68
C TRP A 51 20.48 -14.51 -11.81
N LEU A 52 19.94 -15.69 -11.48
CA LEU A 52 18.49 -15.90 -11.40
C LEU A 52 17.86 -15.02 -10.31
N SER A 53 18.52 -14.85 -9.17
CA SER A 53 18.05 -13.95 -8.11
C SER A 53 17.97 -12.50 -8.61
N ILE A 54 18.98 -12.02 -9.33
CA ILE A 54 18.97 -10.66 -9.93
C ILE A 54 17.85 -10.56 -10.97
N GLY A 55 17.67 -11.58 -11.81
CA GLY A 55 16.57 -11.61 -12.80
C GLY A 55 15.18 -11.52 -12.15
N CYS A 56 14.97 -12.28 -11.07
CA CYS A 56 13.72 -12.19 -10.30
C CYS A 56 13.56 -10.80 -9.64
N PHE A 57 14.63 -10.20 -9.13
CA PHE A 57 14.56 -8.86 -8.58
C PHE A 57 14.19 -7.81 -9.65
N LEU A 58 14.75 -7.92 -10.85
CA LEU A 58 14.38 -7.07 -11.99
C LEU A 58 12.88 -7.20 -12.32
N LEU A 59 12.34 -8.43 -12.38
CA LEU A 59 10.91 -8.67 -12.60
C LEU A 59 10.05 -8.08 -11.47
N SER A 60 10.53 -8.13 -10.24
CA SER A 60 9.87 -7.49 -9.09
C SER A 60 9.81 -5.96 -9.25
N LEU A 61 10.91 -5.32 -9.67
CA LEU A 61 10.97 -3.87 -9.93
C LEU A 61 10.05 -3.45 -11.09
N LEU A 62 9.99 -4.25 -12.16
CA LEU A 62 9.06 -4.04 -13.29
C LEU A 62 7.60 -4.16 -12.87
N SER A 63 7.31 -4.91 -11.81
CA SER A 63 5.95 -5.08 -11.30
C SER A 63 5.52 -3.92 -10.39
N LYS A 64 6.37 -3.48 -9.46
CA LYS A 64 6.05 -2.42 -8.50
C LYS A 64 7.30 -1.75 -7.91
N THR A 65 7.25 -0.42 -7.77
CA THR A 65 8.33 0.37 -7.17
C THR A 65 8.60 0.06 -5.70
N GLN A 66 7.67 -0.59 -5.01
CA GLN A 66 7.85 -1.08 -3.62
C GLN A 66 9.08 -2.01 -3.50
N ALA A 67 9.48 -2.70 -4.58
CA ALA A 67 10.67 -3.53 -4.65
C ALA A 67 12.00 -2.76 -4.47
N LEU A 68 12.02 -1.44 -4.60
CA LEU A 68 13.26 -0.64 -4.57
C LEU A 68 14.12 -0.90 -3.33
N LEU A 69 13.53 -1.14 -2.17
CA LEU A 69 14.29 -1.38 -0.93
C LEU A 69 14.75 -2.83 -0.73
N PHE A 70 14.43 -3.72 -1.66
CA PHE A 70 14.83 -5.13 -1.60
C PHE A 70 16.35 -5.35 -1.35
N PRO A 71 17.29 -4.58 -1.96
CA PRO A 71 18.72 -4.78 -1.70
C PRO A 71 19.10 -4.67 -0.21
N PHE A 72 18.39 -3.87 0.57
CA PHE A 72 18.61 -3.76 2.01
C PHE A 72 18.18 -5.03 2.77
N LEU A 73 17.14 -5.73 2.28
CA LEU A 73 16.74 -7.03 2.85
C LEU A 73 17.83 -8.09 2.67
N LEU A 74 18.65 -8.02 1.62
CA LEU A 74 19.74 -8.98 1.42
C LEU A 74 20.81 -8.88 2.51
N PHE A 75 21.05 -7.70 3.11
CA PHE A 75 21.91 -7.57 4.29
C PHE A 75 21.28 -8.20 5.52
N VAL A 76 19.98 -8.07 5.67
CA VAL A 76 19.23 -8.71 6.77
C VAL A 76 19.27 -10.23 6.63
N VAL A 77 19.16 -10.75 5.39
CA VAL A 77 19.32 -12.18 5.06
C VAL A 77 20.73 -12.66 5.43
N ASP A 78 21.78 -11.92 5.04
CA ASP A 78 23.16 -12.30 5.38
C ASP A 78 23.36 -12.38 6.90
N TYR A 79 22.84 -11.41 7.65
CA TYR A 79 22.88 -11.43 9.11
C TYR A 79 22.13 -12.62 9.69
N PHE A 80 20.95 -12.93 9.16
CA PHE A 80 20.15 -14.09 9.56
C PHE A 80 20.91 -15.40 9.32
N LEU A 81 21.61 -15.54 8.18
CA LEU A 81 22.42 -16.71 7.81
C LEU A 81 23.75 -16.81 8.57
N ASN A 82 24.02 -15.95 9.55
CA ASN A 82 25.28 -15.90 10.29
C ASN A 82 26.51 -15.54 9.43
N LEU A 83 26.30 -14.87 8.31
CA LEU A 83 27.40 -14.40 7.46
C LEU A 83 27.95 -13.07 7.97
N LYS A 84 29.22 -12.78 7.68
CA LYS A 84 29.81 -11.46 7.94
C LYS A 84 29.19 -10.46 6.97
N VAL A 85 28.28 -9.60 7.46
CA VAL A 85 27.45 -8.69 6.65
C VAL A 85 28.32 -7.69 5.88
N ILE A 86 29.28 -7.04 6.57
CA ILE A 86 30.15 -5.99 6.01
C ILE A 86 31.50 -6.61 5.63
N THR A 87 31.56 -7.27 4.48
CA THR A 87 32.81 -7.72 3.85
C THR A 87 32.84 -7.22 2.40
N ARG A 88 34.06 -7.03 1.83
CA ARG A 88 34.21 -6.61 0.44
C ARG A 88 33.41 -7.53 -0.52
N LYS A 89 33.50 -8.86 -0.34
CA LYS A 89 32.75 -9.84 -1.14
C LYS A 89 31.24 -9.59 -1.05
N ASN A 90 30.69 -9.49 0.17
CA ASN A 90 29.26 -9.33 0.38
C ASN A 90 28.72 -7.97 -0.11
N ILE A 91 29.52 -6.91 -0.07
CA ILE A 91 29.14 -5.61 -0.63
C ILE A 91 29.13 -5.67 -2.15
N VAL A 92 30.20 -6.22 -2.77
CA VAL A 92 30.33 -6.34 -4.23
C VAL A 92 29.18 -7.18 -4.82
N GLU A 93 28.81 -8.28 -4.18
CA GLU A 93 27.67 -9.11 -4.60
C GLU A 93 26.34 -8.36 -4.62
N LYS A 94 26.18 -7.29 -3.87
CA LYS A 94 24.94 -6.49 -3.84
C LYS A 94 24.95 -5.30 -4.80
N ILE A 95 26.10 -4.95 -5.38
CA ILE A 95 26.20 -3.81 -6.32
C ILE A 95 25.19 -3.92 -7.47
N PRO A 96 25.00 -5.04 -8.17
CA PRO A 96 24.01 -5.13 -9.25
C PRO A 96 22.59 -4.84 -8.80
N TYR A 97 22.21 -5.26 -7.59
CA TYR A 97 20.90 -4.95 -7.01
C TYR A 97 20.76 -3.43 -6.74
N PHE A 98 21.79 -2.78 -6.21
CA PHE A 98 21.79 -1.34 -5.99
C PHE A 98 21.77 -0.55 -7.29
N ILE A 99 22.47 -1.01 -8.33
CA ILE A 99 22.41 -0.38 -9.65
C ILE A 99 20.97 -0.42 -10.19
N LEU A 100 20.32 -1.59 -10.15
CA LEU A 100 18.93 -1.72 -10.57
C LEU A 100 18.00 -0.84 -9.72
N MET A 101 18.19 -0.80 -8.40
CA MET A 101 17.42 0.08 -7.51
C MET A 101 17.53 1.54 -7.93
N ILE A 102 18.74 2.04 -8.22
CA ILE A 102 18.98 3.44 -8.60
C ILE A 102 18.34 3.72 -9.97
N VAL A 103 18.58 2.87 -10.97
CA VAL A 103 18.00 3.04 -12.32
C VAL A 103 16.48 3.08 -12.26
N PHE A 104 15.85 2.12 -11.61
CA PHE A 104 14.39 2.09 -11.50
C PHE A 104 13.83 3.19 -10.59
N GLY A 105 14.58 3.62 -9.58
CA GLY A 105 14.24 4.80 -8.77
C GLY A 105 14.19 6.08 -9.60
N ILE A 106 15.19 6.31 -10.45
CA ILE A 106 15.23 7.46 -11.38
C ILE A 106 14.05 7.37 -12.36
N VAL A 107 13.83 6.21 -12.98
CA VAL A 107 12.69 6.00 -13.89
C VAL A 107 11.35 6.28 -13.21
N ALA A 108 11.16 5.78 -11.98
CA ALA A 108 9.93 6.01 -11.23
C ALA A 108 9.66 7.50 -10.96
N VAL A 109 10.71 8.25 -10.58
CA VAL A 109 10.60 9.70 -10.37
C VAL A 109 10.31 10.43 -11.68
N SER A 110 11.02 10.09 -12.77
CA SER A 110 10.83 10.72 -14.08
C SER A 110 9.43 10.48 -14.65
N VAL A 111 8.92 9.25 -14.56
CA VAL A 111 7.56 8.92 -14.99
C VAL A 111 6.52 9.68 -14.16
N LYS A 112 6.71 9.76 -12.84
CA LYS A 112 5.80 10.51 -11.96
C LYS A 112 5.76 12.00 -12.31
N GLN A 113 6.90 12.61 -12.64
CA GLN A 113 6.98 14.01 -13.05
C GLN A 113 6.34 14.27 -14.43
N ALA A 114 6.47 13.30 -15.34
CA ALA A 114 5.95 13.41 -16.71
C ALA A 114 4.43 13.15 -16.82
N SER A 115 3.81 12.53 -15.82
CA SER A 115 2.39 12.16 -15.85
C SER A 115 1.55 13.18 -15.11
N PRO A 116 0.75 14.03 -15.79
CA PRO A 116 -0.12 15.02 -15.15
C PRO A 116 -1.15 14.40 -14.19
N GLU A 117 -1.57 13.15 -14.49
CA GLU A 117 -2.52 12.38 -13.68
C GLU A 117 -1.97 11.98 -12.31
N PHE A 118 -0.63 11.94 -12.17
CA PHE A 118 0.05 11.65 -10.92
C PHE A 118 0.46 12.90 -10.14
N LYS A 119 -0.01 14.09 -10.55
CA LYS A 119 0.11 15.24 -9.64
C LYS A 119 -0.60 14.85 -8.35
N ILE A 120 0.19 14.83 -7.28
CA ILE A 120 -0.24 14.53 -5.91
C ILE A 120 -1.53 15.32 -5.66
N THR A 121 -2.55 14.65 -5.13
CA THR A 121 -3.78 15.34 -4.73
C THR A 121 -3.45 16.52 -3.85
N ASP A 122 -4.12 17.63 -4.07
CA ASP A 122 -3.89 18.87 -3.33
C ASP A 122 -3.93 18.65 -1.81
N GLU A 123 -4.73 17.69 -1.32
CA GLU A 123 -4.83 17.33 0.09
C GLU A 123 -3.49 16.90 0.72
N ALA A 124 -2.72 16.04 0.04
CA ALA A 124 -1.43 15.58 0.59
C ALA A 124 -0.35 16.66 0.55
N LEU A 125 -0.46 17.63 -0.38
CA LEU A 125 0.45 18.77 -0.51
C LEU A 125 0.10 19.92 0.44
N GLU A 126 -1.12 19.99 0.95
CA GLU A 126 -1.53 20.99 1.94
C GLU A 126 -0.73 20.86 3.24
N PHE A 127 -0.19 19.67 3.52
CA PHE A 127 0.62 19.46 4.71
C PHE A 127 2.12 19.73 4.45
N PRO A 128 2.77 20.59 5.24
CA PRO A 128 4.23 20.77 5.23
C PRO A 128 4.97 19.44 5.41
N PHE A 129 6.19 19.36 4.89
CA PHE A 129 7.01 18.14 4.93
C PHE A 129 7.10 17.50 6.33
N PHE A 130 7.21 18.34 7.37
CA PHE A 130 7.25 17.87 8.76
C PHE A 130 6.01 17.04 9.14
N TYR A 131 4.80 17.53 8.81
CA TYR A 131 3.56 16.78 9.07
C TYR A 131 3.49 15.48 8.25
N ARG A 132 4.01 15.47 7.02
CA ARG A 132 4.08 14.24 6.22
C ARG A 132 4.96 13.18 6.87
N VAL A 133 6.07 13.59 7.48
CA VAL A 133 6.90 12.67 8.28
C VAL A 133 6.11 12.11 9.47
N LEU A 134 5.38 12.96 10.19
CA LEU A 134 4.54 12.54 11.30
C LEU A 134 3.43 11.58 10.84
N PHE A 135 2.76 11.87 9.73
CA PHE A 135 1.77 10.96 9.14
C PHE A 135 2.39 9.62 8.72
N GLY A 136 3.60 9.63 8.18
CA GLY A 136 4.33 8.39 7.85
C GLY A 136 4.59 7.54 9.09
N LEU A 137 5.09 8.14 10.16
CA LEU A 137 5.34 7.43 11.42
C LEU A 137 4.05 6.94 12.07
N TRP A 138 2.99 7.75 12.05
CA TRP A 138 1.67 7.34 12.51
C TRP A 138 1.07 6.22 11.64
N GLY A 139 1.18 6.33 10.33
CA GLY A 139 0.75 5.31 9.36
C GLY A 139 1.44 3.96 9.61
N TYR A 140 2.73 3.95 9.99
CA TYR A 140 3.43 2.73 10.35
C TYR A 140 2.76 2.02 11.54
N VAL A 141 2.35 2.77 12.55
CA VAL A 141 1.63 2.22 13.72
C VAL A 141 0.25 1.69 13.32
N LEU A 142 -0.46 2.43 12.48
CA LEU A 142 -1.76 2.01 11.98
C LEU A 142 -1.67 0.72 11.15
N TYR A 143 -0.63 0.55 10.34
CA TYR A 143 -0.40 -0.71 9.62
C TYR A 143 -0.15 -1.89 10.55
N ILE A 144 0.62 -1.70 11.65
CA ILE A 144 0.78 -2.76 12.67
C ILE A 144 -0.58 -3.09 13.29
N TYR A 145 -1.37 -2.06 13.62
CA TYR A 145 -2.71 -2.24 14.17
C TYR A 145 -3.61 -3.03 13.20
N GLN A 146 -3.66 -2.66 11.93
CA GLN A 146 -4.46 -3.33 10.91
C GLN A 146 -4.06 -4.79 10.69
N VAL A 147 -2.77 -5.12 10.84
CA VAL A 147 -2.31 -6.52 10.77
C VAL A 147 -2.75 -7.32 11.99
N LEU A 148 -2.81 -6.71 13.16
CA LEU A 148 -3.21 -7.41 14.39
C LEU A 148 -4.72 -7.38 14.63
N VAL A 149 -5.39 -6.31 14.20
CA VAL A 149 -6.84 -6.10 14.41
C VAL A 149 -7.44 -5.52 13.12
N PRO A 150 -7.75 -6.35 12.10
CA PRO A 150 -8.18 -5.88 10.78
C PRO A 150 -9.67 -5.48 10.74
N ASN A 151 -10.09 -4.58 11.62
CA ASN A 151 -11.48 -4.14 11.75
C ASN A 151 -11.83 -2.87 10.96
N HIS A 152 -10.81 -2.11 10.53
CA HIS A 152 -10.98 -0.85 9.79
C HIS A 152 -10.32 -0.87 8.41
N LEU A 153 -10.24 -2.04 7.77
CA LEU A 153 -9.73 -2.13 6.40
C LEU A 153 -10.62 -1.37 5.42
N SER A 154 -10.03 -0.59 4.52
CA SER A 154 -10.73 0.21 3.53
C SER A 154 -9.91 0.34 2.25
N LEU A 155 -10.57 0.52 1.11
CA LEU A 155 -9.87 0.81 -0.15
C LEU A 155 -9.10 2.13 -0.08
N ILE A 156 -9.66 3.11 0.63
CA ILE A 156 -9.09 4.45 0.81
C ILE A 156 -9.21 4.82 2.29
N HIS A 157 -8.11 5.27 2.87
CA HIS A 157 -8.07 5.93 4.17
C HIS A 157 -7.70 7.40 3.95
N PRO A 158 -8.66 8.32 3.87
CA PRO A 158 -8.38 9.72 3.56
C PRO A 158 -7.48 10.38 4.60
N TYR A 159 -6.81 11.45 4.20
CA TYR A 159 -6.11 12.29 5.17
C TYR A 159 -7.13 12.96 6.11
N PRO A 160 -6.85 13.05 7.41
CA PRO A 160 -7.67 13.84 8.31
C PRO A 160 -7.48 15.33 7.99
N ASN A 161 -8.51 16.15 8.22
CA ASN A 161 -8.48 17.60 7.99
C ASN A 161 -7.38 18.32 8.79
N ALA A 162 -6.93 17.73 9.91
CA ALA A 162 -5.81 18.22 10.70
C ALA A 162 -5.02 17.03 11.28
N PHE A 163 -3.73 17.24 11.55
CA PHE A 163 -2.92 16.20 12.18
C PHE A 163 -3.45 15.92 13.60
N PRO A 164 -3.86 14.68 13.89
CA PRO A 164 -4.44 14.35 15.19
C PRO A 164 -3.37 14.40 16.28
N GLY A 165 -3.69 15.00 17.45
CA GLY A 165 -2.73 15.12 18.55
C GLY A 165 -2.15 13.80 19.02
N TYR A 166 -2.95 12.72 19.00
CA TYR A 166 -2.47 11.37 19.32
C TYR A 166 -1.51 10.80 18.22
N GLY A 167 -1.44 11.38 17.04
CA GLY A 167 -0.50 10.99 15.99
C GLY A 167 0.97 11.16 16.38
N TYR A 168 1.28 12.03 17.37
CA TYR A 168 2.63 12.13 17.93
C TYR A 168 3.09 10.84 18.62
N LEU A 169 2.17 9.97 19.06
CA LEU A 169 2.53 8.62 19.55
C LEU A 169 3.27 7.81 18.47
N GLY A 170 3.04 8.09 17.19
CA GLY A 170 3.79 7.47 16.09
C GLY A 170 5.30 7.69 16.21
N VAL A 171 5.73 8.87 16.64
CA VAL A 171 7.16 9.17 16.87
C VAL A 171 7.72 8.32 18.01
N VAL A 172 7.00 8.26 19.13
CA VAL A 172 7.43 7.49 20.33
C VAL A 172 7.54 6.00 19.97
N LEU A 173 6.54 5.47 19.28
CA LEU A 173 6.52 4.06 18.87
C LEU A 173 7.59 3.76 17.80
N ALA A 174 7.84 4.66 16.86
CA ALA A 174 8.92 4.49 15.89
C ALA A 174 10.30 4.46 16.59
N CYS A 175 10.54 5.38 17.53
CA CYS A 175 11.75 5.36 18.37
C CYS A 175 11.86 4.06 19.17
N GLY A 176 10.73 3.56 19.72
CA GLY A 176 10.65 2.29 20.41
C GLY A 176 11.03 1.10 19.51
N VAL A 177 10.53 1.07 18.28
CA VAL A 177 10.88 0.02 17.29
C VAL A 177 12.37 0.09 16.91
N LEU A 178 12.92 1.28 16.70
CA LEU A 178 14.36 1.45 16.42
C LEU A 178 15.23 0.98 17.58
N TYR A 179 14.87 1.37 18.80
CA TYR A 179 15.54 0.89 20.01
C TYR A 179 15.43 -0.63 20.16
N TRP A 180 14.24 -1.18 19.90
CA TRP A 180 14.03 -2.63 19.93
C TRP A 180 14.86 -3.36 18.89
N CYS A 181 14.95 -2.86 17.66
CA CYS A 181 15.84 -3.40 16.63
C CYS A 181 17.32 -3.38 17.07
N TYR A 182 17.78 -2.28 17.68
CA TYR A 182 19.12 -2.19 18.25
C TYR A 182 19.33 -3.23 19.36
N TRP A 183 18.38 -3.36 20.27
CA TRP A 183 18.42 -4.36 21.35
C TRP A 183 18.44 -5.79 20.80
N LEU A 184 17.59 -6.11 19.82
CA LEU A 184 17.55 -7.41 19.16
C LEU A 184 18.87 -7.75 18.47
N PHE A 185 19.47 -6.76 17.82
CA PHE A 185 20.79 -6.90 17.21
C PHE A 185 21.86 -7.20 18.23
N LYS A 186 21.92 -6.40 19.30
CA LYS A 186 22.89 -6.57 20.40
C LYS A 186 22.78 -7.94 21.09
N HIS A 187 21.56 -8.47 21.23
CA HIS A 187 21.29 -9.76 21.88
C HIS A 187 21.17 -10.93 20.90
N ASN A 188 21.59 -10.76 19.65
CA ASN A 188 21.63 -11.81 18.62
C ASN A 188 20.27 -12.50 18.38
N LYS A 189 19.14 -11.79 18.57
CA LYS A 189 17.78 -12.28 18.33
C LYS A 189 17.41 -12.22 16.85
N LYS A 190 18.10 -13.00 16.03
CA LYS A 190 18.13 -12.89 14.56
C LYS A 190 16.77 -13.08 13.90
N THR A 191 16.00 -14.09 14.30
CA THR A 191 14.69 -14.36 13.69
C THR A 191 13.70 -13.24 13.98
N THR A 192 13.70 -12.73 15.23
CA THR A 192 12.84 -11.58 15.59
C THR A 192 13.26 -10.33 14.81
N LEU A 193 14.56 -10.03 14.77
CA LEU A 193 15.08 -8.89 14.01
C LEU A 193 14.74 -9.02 12.51
N PHE A 194 14.87 -10.23 11.94
CA PHE A 194 14.50 -10.47 10.54
C PHE A 194 13.03 -10.15 10.28
N GLY A 195 12.11 -10.64 11.12
CA GLY A 195 10.66 -10.38 10.95
C GLY A 195 10.32 -8.88 11.04
N VAL A 196 10.89 -8.17 12.03
CA VAL A 196 10.68 -6.72 12.20
C VAL A 196 11.23 -5.94 11.01
N LEU A 197 12.46 -6.21 10.58
CA LEU A 197 13.08 -5.51 9.46
C LEU A 197 12.42 -5.88 8.12
N PHE A 198 11.98 -7.13 7.95
CA PHE A 198 11.24 -7.54 6.77
C PHE A 198 9.93 -6.74 6.62
N PHE A 199 9.15 -6.63 7.70
CA PHE A 199 7.94 -5.80 7.72
C PHE A 199 8.27 -4.33 7.41
N SER A 200 9.22 -3.74 8.14
CA SER A 200 9.53 -2.32 8.05
C SER A 200 10.11 -1.91 6.70
N ILE A 201 11.08 -2.66 6.15
CA ILE A 201 11.73 -2.32 4.87
C ILE A 201 10.74 -2.41 3.71
N ASN A 202 9.84 -3.40 3.70
CA ASN A 202 8.84 -3.52 2.64
C ASN A 202 7.72 -2.48 2.74
N LEU A 203 7.58 -1.80 3.88
CA LEU A 203 6.52 -0.81 4.11
C LEU A 203 7.01 0.64 3.99
N VAL A 204 8.27 0.93 4.33
CA VAL A 204 8.76 2.30 4.52
C VAL A 204 8.59 3.22 3.31
N LEU A 205 8.70 2.71 2.07
CA LEU A 205 8.45 3.51 0.84
C LEU A 205 6.98 3.87 0.64
N MET A 206 6.08 3.12 1.29
CA MET A 206 4.63 3.32 1.19
C MET A 206 4.11 4.22 2.31
N LEU A 207 4.96 4.56 3.27
CA LEU A 207 4.67 5.59 4.27
C LEU A 207 4.71 6.97 3.59
N GLN A 208 3.88 7.88 4.04
CA GLN A 208 3.62 9.17 3.40
C GLN A 208 4.76 10.20 3.49
N PHE A 209 6.01 9.75 3.65
CA PHE A 209 7.18 10.63 3.48
C PHE A 209 7.24 11.26 2.08
N PHE A 210 6.84 10.45 1.06
CA PHE A 210 6.63 10.88 -0.31
C PHE A 210 5.20 10.53 -0.70
N PRO A 211 4.25 11.50 -0.64
CA PRO A 211 2.85 11.23 -0.97
C PRO A 211 2.72 10.61 -2.36
N ASN A 212 2.04 9.51 -2.45
CA ASN A 212 1.93 8.73 -3.69
C ASN A 212 0.51 8.23 -3.98
N SER A 213 -0.48 8.56 -3.14
CA SER A 213 -1.85 8.08 -3.23
C SER A 213 -2.86 9.12 -2.73
N TYR A 214 -4.14 8.85 -2.98
CA TYR A 214 -5.28 9.64 -2.55
C TYR A 214 -5.63 9.50 -1.06
N GLY A 215 -4.80 8.84 -0.26
CA GLY A 215 -5.07 8.62 1.15
C GLY A 215 -3.81 8.37 1.98
N LEU A 216 -4.00 8.44 3.30
CA LEU A 216 -2.95 8.22 4.29
C LEU A 216 -2.43 6.77 4.27
N LEU A 217 -3.31 5.80 4.08
CA LEU A 217 -3.02 4.37 4.05
C LEU A 217 -3.70 3.71 2.85
N ASN A 218 -3.13 2.58 2.43
CA ASN A 218 -3.75 1.65 1.48
C ASN A 218 -3.46 0.23 1.92
N ASP A 219 -4.50 -0.55 2.14
CA ASP A 219 -4.38 -1.88 2.75
C ASP A 219 -3.54 -2.85 1.90
N HIS A 220 -3.57 -2.72 0.57
CA HIS A 220 -2.77 -3.54 -0.33
C HIS A 220 -1.24 -3.38 -0.17
N TYR A 221 -0.76 -2.32 0.50
CA TYR A 221 0.65 -2.20 0.82
C TYR A 221 1.12 -3.20 1.88
N LEU A 222 0.18 -3.79 2.63
CA LEU A 222 0.46 -4.86 3.60
C LEU A 222 0.72 -6.21 2.95
N TYR A 223 0.47 -6.39 1.64
CA TYR A 223 0.51 -7.70 1.00
C TYR A 223 1.79 -8.48 1.30
N LEU A 224 2.97 -7.94 1.02
CA LEU A 224 4.24 -8.60 1.32
C LEU A 224 4.69 -8.39 2.79
N PRO A 225 4.60 -7.19 3.38
CA PRO A 225 5.08 -6.93 4.75
C PRO A 225 4.51 -7.86 5.82
N ILE A 226 3.24 -8.26 5.70
CA ILE A 226 2.53 -9.09 6.68
C ILE A 226 3.26 -10.42 6.98
N LEU A 227 4.05 -10.94 6.03
CA LEU A 227 4.89 -12.12 6.26
C LEU A 227 5.88 -11.90 7.40
N GLY A 228 6.41 -10.69 7.58
CA GLY A 228 7.30 -10.35 8.68
C GLY A 228 6.63 -10.58 10.04
N ILE A 229 5.39 -10.11 10.20
CA ILE A 229 4.59 -10.33 11.43
C ILE A 229 4.26 -11.81 11.60
N GLY A 230 3.88 -12.50 10.50
CA GLY A 230 3.63 -13.94 10.54
C GLY A 230 4.84 -14.76 11.02
N ILE A 231 6.05 -14.38 10.58
CA ILE A 231 7.32 -14.98 11.05
C ILE A 231 7.52 -14.73 12.55
N LEU A 232 7.23 -13.51 13.04
CA LEU A 232 7.32 -13.21 14.48
C LEU A 232 6.37 -14.06 15.29
N ILE A 233 5.10 -14.14 14.90
CA ILE A 233 4.08 -14.95 15.57
C ILE A 233 4.54 -16.42 15.61
N ALA A 234 4.95 -16.97 14.47
CA ALA A 234 5.40 -18.35 14.38
C ALA A 234 6.63 -18.61 15.27
N HIS A 235 7.62 -17.71 15.22
CA HIS A 235 8.84 -17.84 16.04
C HIS A 235 8.54 -17.87 17.53
N TYR A 236 7.75 -16.92 18.02
CA TYR A 236 7.43 -16.86 19.45
C TYR A 236 6.60 -18.06 19.90
N VAL A 237 5.60 -18.47 19.14
CA VAL A 237 4.78 -19.64 19.49
C VAL A 237 5.59 -20.92 19.52
N LEU A 238 6.48 -21.13 18.53
CA LEU A 238 7.32 -22.32 18.46
C LEU A 238 8.39 -22.35 19.54
N SER A 239 8.80 -21.19 20.08
CA SER A 239 9.75 -21.08 21.19
C SER A 239 9.12 -21.34 22.57
N LEU A 240 7.80 -21.40 22.68
CA LEU A 240 7.12 -21.68 23.94
C LEU A 240 7.33 -23.11 24.40
N ASN A 241 7.30 -23.32 25.72
CA ASN A 241 7.24 -24.65 26.32
C ASN A 241 6.06 -25.47 25.71
N PRO A 242 6.21 -26.78 25.44
CA PRO A 242 5.18 -27.61 24.81
C PRO A 242 3.77 -27.48 25.40
N LYS A 243 3.64 -27.29 26.70
CA LYS A 243 2.35 -27.08 27.39
C LYS A 243 1.69 -25.77 26.91
N TYR A 244 2.41 -24.65 27.00
CA TYR A 244 1.90 -23.32 26.59
C TYR A 244 1.77 -23.19 25.08
N ARG A 245 2.64 -23.86 24.31
CA ARG A 245 2.55 -23.90 22.84
C ARG A 245 1.24 -24.50 22.34
N LYS A 246 0.73 -25.57 22.95
CA LYS A 246 -0.58 -26.14 22.59
C LYS A 246 -1.71 -25.13 22.81
N VAL A 247 -1.69 -24.43 23.93
CA VAL A 247 -2.67 -23.38 24.25
C VAL A 247 -2.57 -22.22 23.26
N ALA A 248 -1.35 -21.73 22.99
CA ALA A 248 -1.12 -20.66 22.02
C ALA A 248 -1.58 -21.05 20.60
N LEU A 249 -1.34 -22.30 20.17
CA LEU A 249 -1.84 -22.80 18.90
C LEU A 249 -3.37 -22.84 18.85
N GLY A 250 -4.04 -23.17 19.96
CA GLY A 250 -5.50 -23.06 20.07
C GLY A 250 -6.00 -21.63 19.85
N PHE A 251 -5.41 -20.64 20.53
CA PHE A 251 -5.75 -19.23 20.32
C PHE A 251 -5.47 -18.76 18.89
N ILE A 252 -4.35 -19.17 18.30
CA ILE A 252 -4.05 -18.87 16.89
C ILE A 252 -5.08 -19.50 15.96
N GLY A 253 -5.53 -20.73 16.25
CA GLY A 253 -6.60 -21.38 15.47
C GLY A 253 -7.89 -20.56 15.50
N ILE A 254 -8.32 -20.11 16.69
CA ILE A 254 -9.49 -19.23 16.84
C ILE A 254 -9.27 -17.92 16.07
N TYR A 255 -8.12 -17.29 16.23
CA TYR A 255 -7.81 -16.04 15.54
C TYR A 255 -7.81 -16.19 14.02
N ILE A 256 -7.22 -17.25 13.47
CA ILE A 256 -7.25 -17.56 12.04
C ILE A 256 -8.70 -17.78 11.55
N THR A 257 -9.56 -18.41 12.35
CA THR A 257 -10.99 -18.56 12.03
C THR A 257 -11.67 -17.19 11.92
N VAL A 258 -11.41 -16.28 12.88
CA VAL A 258 -11.92 -14.90 12.82
C VAL A 258 -11.42 -14.17 11.57
N LEU A 259 -10.13 -14.29 11.27
CA LEU A 259 -9.56 -13.71 10.04
C LEU A 259 -10.23 -14.27 8.79
N THR A 260 -10.50 -15.57 8.75
CA THR A 260 -11.16 -16.23 7.60
C THR A 260 -12.56 -15.68 7.39
N VAL A 261 -13.36 -15.54 8.45
CA VAL A 261 -14.70 -14.93 8.36
C VAL A 261 -14.61 -13.50 7.86
N SER A 262 -13.68 -12.71 8.43
CA SER A 262 -13.44 -11.33 8.01
C SER A 262 -13.02 -11.25 6.52
N THR A 263 -12.22 -12.21 6.06
CA THR A 263 -11.78 -12.30 4.66
C THR A 263 -12.96 -12.59 3.73
N ILE A 264 -13.83 -13.53 4.10
CA ILE A 264 -15.04 -13.85 3.31
C ILE A 264 -15.94 -12.62 3.18
N ASN A 265 -16.22 -11.93 4.29
CA ASN A 265 -17.02 -10.70 4.26
C ASN A 265 -16.34 -9.61 3.42
N ARG A 266 -15.00 -9.50 3.47
CA ARG A 266 -14.25 -8.51 2.70
C ARG A 266 -14.29 -8.81 1.20
N ILE A 267 -14.28 -10.09 0.77
CA ILE A 267 -14.42 -10.49 -0.64
C ILE A 267 -15.77 -9.99 -1.18
N GLU A 268 -16.84 -10.09 -0.40
CA GLU A 268 -18.16 -9.59 -0.79
C GLU A 268 -18.16 -8.08 -1.02
N VAL A 269 -17.49 -7.31 -0.15
CA VAL A 269 -17.31 -5.86 -0.32
C VAL A 269 -16.61 -5.54 -1.65
N PHE A 270 -15.60 -6.32 -2.05
CA PHE A 270 -14.87 -6.12 -3.32
C PHE A 270 -15.56 -6.72 -4.55
N SER A 271 -16.78 -7.24 -4.43
CA SER A 271 -17.53 -7.86 -5.54
C SER A 271 -17.84 -6.89 -6.69
N ASN A 272 -18.04 -5.61 -6.39
CA ASN A 272 -18.26 -4.57 -7.41
C ASN A 272 -17.84 -3.17 -6.90
N PRO A 273 -17.60 -2.21 -7.85
CA PRO A 273 -17.17 -0.85 -7.48
C PRO A 273 -18.16 -0.06 -6.63
N ILE A 274 -19.48 -0.37 -6.65
CA ILE A 274 -20.46 0.33 -5.84
C ILE A 274 -20.31 -0.11 -4.38
N THR A 275 -20.25 -1.42 -4.11
CA THR A 275 -20.11 -1.95 -2.75
C THR A 275 -18.83 -1.50 -2.08
N VAL A 276 -17.69 -1.53 -2.79
CA VAL A 276 -16.42 -1.12 -2.21
C VAL A 276 -16.37 0.38 -1.88
N ASN A 277 -16.95 1.25 -2.74
CA ASN A 277 -16.99 2.68 -2.43
C ASN A 277 -18.06 3.01 -1.38
N THR A 278 -19.14 2.22 -1.27
CA THR A 278 -20.10 2.32 -0.17
C THR A 278 -19.45 1.99 1.16
N ASP A 279 -18.65 0.91 1.25
CA ASP A 279 -17.86 0.57 2.44
C ASP A 279 -16.90 1.72 2.85
N VAL A 280 -16.29 2.41 1.86
CA VAL A 280 -15.46 3.59 2.14
C VAL A 280 -16.31 4.74 2.70
N ILE A 281 -17.46 5.04 2.11
CA ILE A 281 -18.35 6.12 2.54
C ILE A 281 -18.90 5.87 3.95
N GLU A 282 -19.25 4.63 4.27
CA GLU A 282 -19.72 4.26 5.62
C GLU A 282 -18.65 4.50 6.70
N LYS A 283 -17.38 4.28 6.38
CA LYS A 283 -16.24 4.51 7.28
C LYS A 283 -15.76 5.95 7.28
N TYR A 284 -15.84 6.60 6.13
CA TYR A 284 -15.32 7.94 5.86
C TYR A 284 -16.36 8.77 5.07
N PRO A 285 -17.41 9.29 5.73
CA PRO A 285 -18.48 10.03 5.06
C PRO A 285 -18.02 11.29 4.31
N ASP A 286 -16.87 11.82 4.67
CA ASP A 286 -16.28 13.02 4.04
C ASP A 286 -15.38 12.68 2.84
N SER A 287 -15.28 11.42 2.42
CA SER A 287 -14.44 11.00 1.31
C SER A 287 -15.05 11.36 -0.05
N TYR A 288 -14.77 12.56 -0.55
CA TYR A 288 -15.22 12.98 -1.89
C TYR A 288 -14.76 12.03 -3.00
N VAL A 289 -13.59 11.39 -2.85
CA VAL A 289 -13.06 10.41 -3.81
C VAL A 289 -13.97 9.19 -3.90
N ALA A 290 -14.48 8.70 -2.77
CA ALA A 290 -15.35 7.54 -2.75
C ALA A 290 -16.71 7.85 -3.40
N TYR A 291 -17.29 9.02 -3.14
CA TYR A 291 -18.49 9.47 -3.84
C TYR A 291 -18.25 9.60 -5.35
N ASN A 292 -17.17 10.24 -5.78
CA ASN A 292 -16.83 10.35 -7.20
C ASN A 292 -16.69 8.98 -7.87
N ASN A 293 -16.03 8.03 -7.21
CA ASN A 293 -15.82 6.69 -7.75
C ASN A 293 -17.12 5.87 -7.79
N ARG A 294 -17.98 6.01 -6.76
CA ARG A 294 -19.30 5.34 -6.73
C ARG A 294 -20.22 5.92 -7.78
N GLY A 295 -20.22 7.25 -7.94
CA GLY A 295 -20.94 7.94 -9.01
C GLY A 295 -20.52 7.45 -10.40
N SER A 296 -19.21 7.26 -10.63
CA SER A 296 -18.68 6.69 -11.87
C SER A 296 -19.15 5.23 -12.09
N ALA A 297 -19.29 4.46 -11.02
CA ALA A 297 -19.80 3.09 -11.10
C ALA A 297 -21.31 3.08 -11.42
N PHE A 298 -22.09 3.98 -10.85
CA PHE A 298 -23.51 4.16 -11.19
C PHE A 298 -23.68 4.64 -12.64
N TYR A 299 -22.88 5.60 -13.09
CA TYR A 299 -22.90 6.06 -14.49
C TYR A 299 -22.65 4.91 -15.47
N LYS A 300 -21.67 4.04 -15.21
CA LYS A 300 -21.40 2.85 -16.04
C LYS A 300 -22.55 1.86 -16.07
N LYS A 301 -23.43 1.86 -15.06
CA LYS A 301 -24.67 1.07 -15.02
C LYS A 301 -25.86 1.81 -15.63
N ASN A 302 -25.65 2.99 -16.21
CA ASN A 302 -26.68 3.89 -16.73
C ASN A 302 -27.67 4.39 -15.66
N ASP A 303 -27.25 4.37 -14.40
CA ASP A 303 -28.01 4.92 -13.27
C ASP A 303 -27.57 6.39 -13.08
N LEU A 304 -28.12 7.26 -13.92
CA LEU A 304 -27.73 8.66 -13.98
C LEU A 304 -28.16 9.45 -12.73
N GLU A 305 -29.23 9.03 -12.08
CA GLU A 305 -29.76 9.70 -10.90
C GLU A 305 -28.80 9.55 -9.71
N HIS A 306 -28.47 8.31 -9.33
CA HIS A 306 -27.52 8.07 -8.24
C HIS A 306 -26.11 8.60 -8.57
N ALA A 307 -25.68 8.50 -9.85
CA ALA A 307 -24.42 9.08 -10.28
C ALA A 307 -24.37 10.60 -10.06
N LEU A 308 -25.47 11.32 -10.40
CA LEU A 308 -25.56 12.76 -10.22
C LEU A 308 -25.57 13.17 -8.73
N GLN A 309 -26.29 12.39 -7.89
CA GLN A 309 -26.30 12.59 -6.44
C GLN A 309 -24.87 12.46 -5.85
N ASP A 310 -24.17 11.40 -6.23
CA ASP A 310 -22.80 11.15 -5.74
C ASP A 310 -21.81 12.22 -6.22
N TYR A 311 -21.88 12.65 -7.48
CA TYR A 311 -21.00 13.74 -7.96
C TYR A 311 -21.32 15.06 -7.30
N ASN A 312 -22.60 15.37 -7.02
CA ASN A 312 -22.98 16.56 -6.27
C ASN A 312 -22.37 16.53 -4.87
N GLN A 313 -22.46 15.39 -4.17
CA GLN A 313 -21.89 15.23 -2.84
C GLN A 313 -20.36 15.36 -2.88
N ALA A 314 -19.71 14.75 -3.89
CA ALA A 314 -18.26 14.87 -4.07
C ALA A 314 -17.81 16.32 -4.29
N ILE A 315 -18.57 17.13 -5.05
CA ILE A 315 -18.28 18.54 -5.31
C ILE A 315 -18.59 19.41 -4.09
N GLU A 316 -19.61 19.06 -3.31
CA GLU A 316 -19.92 19.74 -2.05
C GLU A 316 -18.79 19.56 -1.03
N LEU A 317 -18.30 18.32 -0.86
CA LEU A 317 -17.19 17.99 0.04
C LEU A 317 -15.86 18.60 -0.44
N PHE A 318 -15.61 18.61 -1.74
CA PHE A 318 -14.39 19.16 -2.34
C PHE A 318 -14.68 19.97 -3.62
N PRO A 319 -15.03 21.28 -3.51
CA PRO A 319 -15.41 22.12 -4.64
C PRO A 319 -14.34 22.33 -5.71
N LYS A 320 -13.07 21.99 -5.41
CA LYS A 320 -11.93 22.03 -6.33
C LYS A 320 -11.66 20.69 -7.02
N SER A 321 -12.57 19.70 -6.96
CA SER A 321 -12.42 18.45 -7.68
C SER A 321 -12.70 18.63 -9.17
N ALA A 322 -11.65 18.85 -9.97
CA ALA A 322 -11.78 18.91 -11.43
C ALA A 322 -12.37 17.62 -12.02
N TYR A 323 -12.06 16.48 -11.44
CA TYR A 323 -12.58 15.18 -11.87
C TYR A 323 -14.08 15.04 -11.64
N SER A 324 -14.57 15.41 -10.45
CA SER A 324 -16.00 15.31 -10.14
C SER A 324 -16.83 16.28 -10.98
N LEU A 325 -16.31 17.49 -11.22
CA LEU A 325 -16.92 18.46 -12.12
C LEU A 325 -17.01 17.93 -13.55
N ASN A 326 -15.90 17.40 -14.12
CA ASN A 326 -15.91 16.81 -15.44
C ASN A 326 -16.88 15.61 -15.52
N ASN A 327 -16.90 14.72 -14.52
CA ASN A 327 -17.79 13.57 -14.53
C ASN A 327 -19.27 13.99 -14.45
N ARG A 328 -19.59 15.02 -13.64
CA ARG A 328 -20.97 15.57 -13.59
C ARG A 328 -21.36 16.23 -14.90
N SER A 329 -20.44 16.92 -15.56
CA SER A 329 -20.71 17.51 -16.88
C SER A 329 -21.10 16.48 -17.93
N VAL A 330 -20.46 15.30 -17.90
CA VAL A 330 -20.82 14.19 -18.81
C VAL A 330 -22.27 13.76 -18.61
N ILE A 331 -22.78 13.71 -17.37
CA ILE A 331 -24.20 13.44 -17.14
C ILE A 331 -25.06 14.58 -17.71
N TYR A 332 -24.69 15.85 -17.45
CA TYR A 332 -25.43 16.98 -18.00
C TYR A 332 -25.47 16.99 -19.52
N LEU A 333 -24.39 16.60 -20.20
CA LEU A 333 -24.39 16.40 -21.66
C LEU A 333 -25.37 15.30 -22.08
N THR A 334 -25.35 14.18 -21.38
CA THR A 334 -26.22 13.02 -21.67
C THR A 334 -27.71 13.38 -21.58
N ILE A 335 -28.08 14.26 -20.63
CA ILE A 335 -29.48 14.68 -20.42
C ILE A 335 -29.82 16.04 -21.11
N GLY A 336 -28.94 16.55 -21.97
CA GLY A 336 -29.17 17.75 -22.78
C GLY A 336 -29.10 19.07 -22.01
N LYS A 337 -28.52 19.12 -20.80
CA LYS A 337 -28.32 20.33 -19.99
C LYS A 337 -26.98 21.01 -20.31
N PHE A 338 -26.82 21.49 -21.53
CA PHE A 338 -25.55 21.99 -22.07
C PHE A 338 -24.95 23.16 -21.27
N ASP A 339 -25.77 24.11 -20.81
CA ASP A 339 -25.28 25.26 -20.03
C ASP A 339 -24.62 24.83 -18.70
N LEU A 340 -25.23 23.84 -18.02
CA LEU A 340 -24.68 23.30 -16.78
C LEU A 340 -23.39 22.50 -17.05
N ALA A 341 -23.36 21.75 -18.15
CA ALA A 341 -22.16 21.02 -18.56
C ALA A 341 -20.99 22.00 -18.84
N MET A 342 -21.26 23.07 -19.61
CA MET A 342 -20.27 24.10 -19.92
C MET A 342 -19.74 24.80 -18.67
N ALA A 343 -20.60 25.11 -17.71
CA ALA A 343 -20.21 25.73 -16.44
C ALA A 343 -19.24 24.83 -15.65
N ASP A 344 -19.57 23.53 -15.51
CA ASP A 344 -18.72 22.55 -14.83
C ASP A 344 -17.39 22.33 -15.53
N LEU A 345 -17.39 22.22 -16.87
CA LEU A 345 -16.18 22.04 -17.68
C LEU A 345 -15.24 23.24 -17.61
N ASN A 346 -15.78 24.46 -17.70
CA ASN A 346 -14.99 25.67 -17.54
C ASN A 346 -14.36 25.76 -16.15
N LYS A 347 -15.11 25.38 -15.11
CA LYS A 347 -14.58 25.31 -13.73
C LYS A 347 -13.52 24.22 -13.62
N ALA A 348 -13.74 23.01 -14.16
CA ALA A 348 -12.75 21.93 -14.16
C ALA A 348 -11.43 22.34 -14.83
N ILE A 349 -11.51 23.01 -16.00
CA ILE A 349 -10.34 23.51 -16.75
C ILE A 349 -9.64 24.64 -15.96
N SER A 350 -10.38 25.52 -15.29
CA SER A 350 -9.77 26.57 -14.46
C SER A 350 -8.98 26.01 -13.27
N ILE A 351 -9.42 24.88 -12.71
CA ILE A 351 -8.73 24.16 -11.62
C ILE A 351 -7.54 23.37 -12.15
N LYS A 352 -7.75 22.65 -13.29
CA LYS A 352 -6.73 21.80 -13.91
C LYS A 352 -6.58 22.17 -15.40
N PRO A 353 -5.70 23.14 -15.76
CA PRO A 353 -5.55 23.64 -17.11
C PRO A 353 -5.03 22.62 -18.14
N ASP A 354 -4.45 21.50 -17.68
CA ASP A 354 -3.93 20.40 -18.52
C ASP A 354 -4.90 19.19 -18.58
N TYR A 355 -6.18 19.38 -18.23
CA TYR A 355 -7.16 18.29 -18.19
C TYR A 355 -7.77 18.02 -19.58
N ALA A 356 -7.12 17.14 -20.34
CA ALA A 356 -7.50 16.81 -21.74
C ALA A 356 -8.98 16.36 -21.89
N ASP A 357 -9.48 15.52 -20.97
CA ASP A 357 -10.86 15.04 -21.02
C ASP A 357 -11.88 16.18 -20.90
N ALA A 358 -11.62 17.16 -20.03
CA ALA A 358 -12.49 18.31 -19.88
C ALA A 358 -12.53 19.19 -21.15
N TYR A 359 -11.39 19.37 -21.84
CA TYR A 359 -11.36 20.04 -23.14
C TYR A 359 -12.13 19.25 -24.20
N SER A 360 -11.95 17.93 -24.25
CA SER A 360 -12.66 17.05 -25.16
C SER A 360 -14.17 17.11 -24.95
N ASN A 361 -14.61 17.00 -23.71
CA ASN A 361 -16.03 17.09 -23.36
C ASN A 361 -16.60 18.49 -23.68
N ARG A 362 -15.83 19.55 -23.44
CA ARG A 362 -16.25 20.94 -23.80
C ARG A 362 -16.39 21.14 -25.30
N ALA A 363 -15.60 20.46 -26.12
CA ALA A 363 -15.71 20.55 -27.57
C ALA A 363 -16.95 19.83 -28.13
N ILE A 364 -17.56 18.91 -27.34
CA ILE A 364 -18.80 18.21 -27.69
C ILE A 364 -20.04 19.04 -27.29
N THR A 365 -19.87 19.95 -26.34
CA THR A 365 -20.95 20.83 -25.84
C THR A 365 -21.31 21.93 -26.83
#